data_f7ffe92fc03d804819e5ce5f07bb90c2
#
_entry.id   f7ffe92fc03d804819e5ce5f07bb90c2
#
_cell.length_a   1.000
_cell.length_b   1.000
_cell.length_c   1.000
_cell.angle_alpha   90.00
_cell.angle_beta   90.00
_cell.angle_gamma   90.00
#
_symmetry.space_group_name_H-M   'P 1'
#
loop_
_entity.id
_entity.type
_entity.pdbx_description
1 polymer ?
#
loop_
_entity_poly.entity_id
_entity_poly.type
_entity_poly.pdbx_seq_one_letter_code
_entity_poly.pdbx_strand_id
1 'polypeptide(L)' 'MFSLKDILEVARTLNINFSKFSLSDFITGINIELEHGLENPSTNVTNDNLLTTAKIALAHLNEYPDYY' A
#
# COMPACT_ATOMS: atom_id res chain seq x y z
N MET A 1 4.16 -7.48 9.47
CA MET A 1 4.47 -6.14 8.89
C MET A 1 5.56 -6.30 7.83
N PHE A 2 5.44 -5.58 6.76
CA PHE A 2 6.41 -5.66 5.68
C PHE A 2 7.61 -4.74 5.96
N SER A 3 8.81 -5.17 5.57
CA SER A 3 10.02 -4.35 5.74
C SER A 3 10.06 -3.23 4.72
N LEU A 4 10.84 -2.19 5.02
CA LEU A 4 11.06 -1.10 4.06
C LEU A 4 11.64 -1.63 2.75
N LYS A 5 12.56 -2.59 2.84
CA LYS A 5 13.15 -3.21 1.65
C LYS A 5 12.08 -3.83 0.75
N ASP A 6 11.15 -4.58 1.36
CA ASP A 6 10.09 -5.23 0.61
C ASP A 6 9.15 -4.20 -0.04
N ILE A 7 8.84 -3.13 0.70
CA ILE A 7 7.98 -2.07 0.18
C ILE A 7 8.65 -1.36 -1.00
N LEU A 8 9.96 -1.09 -0.90
CA LEU A 8 10.70 -0.46 -2.00
C LEU A 8 10.77 -1.36 -3.24
N GLU A 9 10.91 -2.67 -3.05
CA GLU A 9 10.92 -3.61 -4.17
C GLU A 9 9.56 -3.63 -4.87
N VAL A 10 8.47 -3.62 -4.13
CA VAL A 10 7.13 -3.59 -4.71
C VAL A 10 6.89 -2.26 -5.42
N ALA A 11 7.34 -1.14 -4.84
CA ALA A 11 7.23 0.16 -5.49
C ALA A 11 7.94 0.15 -6.86
N ARG A 12 9.09 -0.50 -6.94
CA ARG A 12 9.83 -0.65 -8.19
C ARG A 12 9.06 -1.54 -9.18
N THR A 13 8.54 -2.66 -8.69
CA THR A 13 7.76 -3.59 -9.52
C THR A 13 6.54 -2.90 -10.11
N LEU A 14 5.87 -2.06 -9.33
CA LEU A 14 4.70 -1.32 -9.78
C LEU A 14 5.05 -0.06 -10.56
N ASN A 15 6.36 0.22 -10.70
CA ASN A 15 6.87 1.39 -11.43
C ASN A 15 6.27 2.69 -10.90
N ILE A 16 6.23 2.84 -9.58
CA ILE A 16 5.63 4.01 -8.95
C ILE A 16 6.52 5.23 -9.13
N ASN A 17 5.92 6.32 -9.61
CA ASN A 17 6.56 7.63 -9.65
C ASN A 17 6.05 8.46 -8.48
N PHE A 18 6.92 8.77 -7.53
CA PHE A 18 6.55 9.52 -6.32
C PHE A 18 6.49 11.02 -6.57
N SER A 19 5.84 11.43 -7.66
CA SER A 19 5.66 12.85 -7.97
C SER A 19 4.34 13.41 -7.42
N LYS A 20 3.33 12.55 -7.25
CA LYS A 20 2.02 12.97 -6.74
C LYS A 20 1.89 12.79 -5.24
N PHE A 21 2.57 11.80 -4.70
CA PHE A 21 2.56 11.48 -3.27
C PHE A 21 3.94 10.95 -2.89
N SER A 22 4.28 11.03 -1.62
CA SER A 22 5.59 10.63 -1.14
C SER A 22 5.69 9.14 -0.87
N LEU A 23 6.92 8.65 -0.74
CA LEU A 23 7.16 7.29 -0.26
C LEU A 23 6.53 7.11 1.13
N SER A 24 6.60 8.12 1.99
CA SER A 24 5.99 8.09 3.31
C SER A 24 4.48 7.88 3.22
N ASP A 25 3.82 8.56 2.29
CA ASP A 25 2.38 8.37 2.06
C ASP A 25 2.07 6.94 1.62
N PHE A 26 2.91 6.38 0.76
CA PHE A 26 2.75 5.02 0.27
C PHE A 26 2.90 4.01 1.42
N ILE A 27 3.91 4.19 2.26
CA ILE A 27 4.13 3.33 3.43
C ILE A 27 2.94 3.42 4.38
N THR A 28 2.45 4.61 4.65
CA THR A 28 1.26 4.81 5.49
C THR A 28 0.06 4.10 4.88
N GLY A 29 -0.13 4.25 3.58
CA GLY A 29 -1.23 3.59 2.89
C GLY A 29 -1.16 2.08 2.98
N ILE A 30 0.01 1.50 2.78
CA ILE A 30 0.19 0.05 2.91
C ILE A 30 -0.18 -0.42 4.32
N ASN A 31 0.27 0.29 5.35
CA ASN A 31 -0.02 -0.09 6.73
C ASN A 31 -1.51 0.01 7.05
N ILE A 32 -2.19 1.01 6.52
CA ILE A 32 -3.63 1.18 6.72
C ILE A 32 -4.40 0.08 5.97
N GLU A 33 -4.04 -0.19 4.72
CA GLU A 33 -4.72 -1.25 3.97
C GLU A 33 -4.46 -2.64 4.58
N LEU A 34 -3.33 -2.81 5.23
CA LEU A 34 -3.01 -4.06 5.92
C LEU A 34 -4.02 -4.35 7.03
N GLU A 35 -4.56 -3.32 7.68
CA GLU A 35 -5.59 -3.47 8.69
C GLU A 35 -6.87 -4.08 8.13
N HIS A 36 -7.12 -3.93 6.84
CA HIS A 36 -8.26 -4.54 6.15
C HIS A 36 -7.96 -5.97 5.70
N GLY A 37 -6.79 -6.49 6.04
CA GLY A 37 -6.40 -7.86 5.74
C GLY A 37 -6.74 -8.82 6.87
N LEU A 38 -5.73 -9.45 7.47
CA LEU A 38 -5.93 -10.51 8.46
C LEU A 38 -6.52 -10.03 9.79
N GLU A 39 -6.40 -8.75 10.12
CA GLU A 39 -6.91 -8.21 11.37
C GLU A 39 -8.42 -8.34 11.50
N ASN A 40 -9.13 -8.24 10.39
CA ASN A 40 -10.59 -8.37 10.39
C ASN A 40 -11.01 -9.29 9.24
N PRO A 41 -11.37 -10.54 9.55
CA PRO A 41 -11.73 -11.50 8.50
C PRO A 41 -12.88 -11.07 7.61
N SER A 42 -13.81 -10.26 8.12
CA SER A 42 -14.95 -9.81 7.31
C SER A 42 -14.56 -8.77 6.27
N THR A 43 -13.39 -8.14 6.43
CA THR A 43 -12.88 -7.15 5.49
C THR A 43 -11.54 -7.57 4.89
N ASN A 44 -11.17 -8.85 5.03
CA ASN A 44 -9.90 -9.35 4.53
C ASN A 44 -9.92 -9.45 3.02
N VAL A 45 -9.43 -8.40 2.35
CA VAL A 45 -9.37 -8.35 0.89
C VAL A 45 -7.95 -8.57 0.37
N THR A 46 -6.93 -8.40 1.22
CA THR A 46 -5.53 -8.49 0.80
C THR A 46 -4.85 -9.76 1.25
N ASN A 47 -5.34 -10.37 2.33
CA ASN A 47 -4.74 -11.54 2.98
C ASN A 47 -3.25 -11.32 3.30
N ASP A 48 -2.90 -10.06 3.63
CA ASP A 48 -1.52 -9.64 3.92
C ASP A 48 -0.56 -9.88 2.76
N ASN A 49 -1.05 -9.99 1.55
CA ASN A 49 -0.20 -10.07 0.36
C ASN A 49 0.29 -8.66 0.02
N LEU A 50 1.62 -8.47 0.06
CA LEU A 50 2.19 -7.14 -0.12
C LEU A 50 1.85 -6.53 -1.48
N LEU A 51 1.92 -7.30 -2.55
CA LEU A 51 1.63 -6.77 -3.88
C LEU A 51 0.18 -6.30 -3.98
N THR A 52 -0.76 -7.10 -3.48
CA THR A 52 -2.18 -6.74 -3.49
C THR A 52 -2.43 -5.51 -2.62
N THR A 53 -1.85 -5.50 -1.42
CA THR A 53 -1.96 -4.37 -0.49
C THR A 53 -1.42 -3.09 -1.12
N ALA A 54 -0.26 -3.18 -1.76
CA ALA A 54 0.37 -2.04 -2.41
C ALA A 54 -0.45 -1.52 -3.58
N LYS A 55 -1.06 -2.41 -4.36
CA LYS A 55 -1.92 -2.00 -5.48
C LYS A 55 -3.14 -1.23 -4.99
N ILE A 56 -3.73 -1.64 -3.88
CA ILE A 56 -4.88 -0.93 -3.30
C ILE A 56 -4.45 0.46 -2.82
N ALA A 57 -3.33 0.54 -2.10
CA ALA A 57 -2.81 1.82 -1.64
C ALA A 57 -2.49 2.74 -2.81
N LEU A 58 -1.86 2.20 -3.86
CA LEU A 58 -1.53 2.97 -5.06
C LEU A 58 -2.78 3.50 -5.75
N ALA A 59 -3.83 2.67 -5.86
CA ALA A 59 -5.07 3.09 -6.49
C ALA A 59 -5.69 4.28 -5.77
N HIS A 60 -5.72 4.25 -4.44
CA HIS A 60 -6.26 5.35 -3.64
C HIS A 60 -5.40 6.62 -3.80
N LEU A 61 -4.09 6.48 -3.73
CA LEU A 61 -3.17 7.62 -3.81
C LEU A 61 -3.14 8.25 -5.21
N ASN A 62 -3.34 7.45 -6.26
CA ASN A 62 -3.44 7.99 -7.61
C ASN A 62 -4.70 8.84 -7.78
N GLU A 63 -5.78 8.45 -7.14
CA GLU A 63 -7.03 9.19 -7.18
C GLU A 63 -7.00 10.39 -6.24
N TYR A 64 -6.52 10.19 -5.03
CA TYR A 64 -6.43 11.23 -4.01
C TYR A 64 -5.07 11.16 -3.32
N PRO A 65 -4.10 12.01 -3.72
CA PRO A 65 -2.75 11.95 -3.13
C PRO A 65 -2.70 12.11 -1.60
N ASP A 66 -3.71 12.75 -1.03
CA ASP A 66 -3.83 12.94 0.41
C ASP A 66 -4.85 12.00 1.06
N TYR A 67 -5.17 10.89 0.40
CA TYR A 67 -6.18 9.95 0.85
C TYR A 67 -5.94 9.44 2.29
N TYR A 68 -4.70 9.16 2.63
CA TYR A 68 -4.36 8.73 3.96
C TYR A 68 -3.88 9.92 4.79
#